data_dfdef22630f5676286c63ac2767c84f7
#
_entry.id   dfdef22630f5676286c63ac2767c84f7
#
_cell.length_a   1.000
_cell.length_b   1.000
_cell.length_c   1.000
_cell.angle_alpha   90.00
_cell.angle_beta   90.00
_cell.angle_gamma   90.00
#
_symmetry.space_group_name_H-M   'P 1'
#
loop_
_entity.id
_entity.type
_entity.pdbx_description
1 polymer ?
#
loop_
_entity_poly.entity_id
_entity_poly.type
_entity_poly.pdbx_seq_one_letter_code
_entity_poly.pdbx_strand_id
1 'polypeptide(L)'
;MKYDYRNKLYLVTGGSGFLGVPLVGRILNSGGRVRVLSRDEGKLIDLKQKYPEIEILNGDIADWFEVKQAMKGVNGVFHLAASKHVGLAEKTVRETIKSNTIGSLNILENSFDKDLEFIIGISTDKAAQVAGVYGASKLLMERLFTQFERLNPDVDYRIVRYGNVLYSTGSVLCKWKEHMGGHYP
;
A
#
# COMPACT_ATOMS: atom_id res chain seq x y z
N MET A 1 5.78 11.71 -17.54
CA MET A 1 7.14 11.11 -17.48
C MET A 1 6.97 9.60 -17.62
N LYS A 2 7.71 8.95 -18.51
CA LYS A 2 7.60 7.48 -18.71
C LYS A 2 8.74 6.84 -17.91
N TYR A 3 8.40 6.18 -16.79
CA TYR A 3 9.39 5.43 -16.02
C TYR A 3 9.82 4.18 -16.77
N ASP A 4 11.13 3.91 -16.78
CA ASP A 4 11.67 2.64 -17.24
C ASP A 4 11.77 1.68 -16.05
N TYR A 5 10.99 0.61 -16.09
CA TYR A 5 10.92 -0.37 -15.01
C TYR A 5 12.04 -1.41 -15.05
N ARG A 6 12.73 -1.56 -16.18
CA ARG A 6 13.71 -2.62 -16.40
C ARG A 6 14.88 -2.55 -15.42
N ASN A 7 15.19 -3.68 -14.82
CA ASN A 7 16.29 -3.87 -13.87
C ASN A 7 16.22 -3.04 -12.59
N LYS A 8 15.09 -2.37 -12.32
CA LYS A 8 14.86 -1.59 -11.10
C LYS A 8 14.09 -2.41 -10.07
N LEU A 9 14.37 -2.15 -8.80
CA LEU A 9 13.70 -2.80 -7.68
C LEU A 9 12.58 -1.90 -7.12
N TYR A 10 11.39 -2.45 -7.01
CA TYR A 10 10.21 -1.74 -6.49
C TYR A 10 9.71 -2.40 -5.21
N LEU A 11 9.53 -1.58 -4.16
CA LEU A 11 8.85 -2.01 -2.95
C LEU A 11 7.34 -1.86 -3.12
N VAL A 12 6.60 -2.94 -2.85
CA VAL A 12 5.14 -2.94 -2.80
C VAL A 12 4.71 -3.29 -1.38
N THR A 13 4.35 -2.28 -0.57
CA THR A 13 3.78 -2.57 0.75
C THR A 13 2.33 -3.01 0.58
N GLY A 14 1.92 -4.04 1.32
CA GLY A 14 0.60 -4.64 1.12
C GLY A 14 0.44 -5.36 -0.24
N GLY A 15 1.56 -5.77 -0.85
CA GLY A 15 1.58 -6.41 -2.17
C GLY A 15 0.85 -7.76 -2.25
N SER A 16 0.63 -8.42 -1.12
CA SER A 16 -0.19 -9.65 -1.03
C SER A 16 -1.71 -9.36 -0.97
N GLY A 17 -2.12 -8.09 -0.99
CA GLY A 17 -3.52 -7.68 -0.98
C GLY A 17 -4.18 -7.67 -2.37
N PHE A 18 -5.48 -7.36 -2.41
CA PHE A 18 -6.32 -7.38 -3.62
C PHE A 18 -5.75 -6.53 -4.78
N LEU A 19 -5.27 -5.32 -4.50
CA LEU A 19 -4.64 -4.46 -5.50
C LEU A 19 -3.16 -4.80 -5.71
N GLY A 20 -2.50 -5.32 -4.69
CA GLY A 20 -1.07 -5.61 -4.71
C GLY A 20 -0.73 -6.75 -5.67
N VAL A 21 -1.47 -7.85 -5.63
CA VAL A 21 -1.22 -9.03 -6.47
C VAL A 21 -1.18 -8.69 -7.98
N PRO A 22 -2.18 -8.02 -8.56
CA PRO A 22 -2.12 -7.62 -9.97
C PRO A 22 -1.04 -6.56 -10.26
N LEU A 23 -0.74 -5.68 -9.30
CA LEU A 23 0.33 -4.69 -9.46
C LEU A 23 1.70 -5.36 -9.52
N VAL A 24 1.98 -6.31 -8.63
CA VAL A 24 3.20 -7.12 -8.65
C VAL A 24 3.40 -7.76 -10.03
N GLY A 25 2.36 -8.44 -10.55
CA GLY A 25 2.45 -9.05 -11.89
C GLY A 25 2.71 -8.02 -12.99
N ARG A 26 2.13 -6.82 -12.92
CA ARG A 26 2.38 -5.76 -13.91
C ARG A 26 3.82 -5.24 -13.87
N ILE A 27 4.39 -5.04 -12.68
CA ILE A 27 5.79 -4.60 -12.54
C ILE A 27 6.73 -5.64 -13.13
N LEU A 28 6.55 -6.92 -12.78
CA LEU A 28 7.35 -8.03 -13.31
C LEU A 28 7.27 -8.11 -14.83
N ASN A 29 6.06 -8.04 -15.40
CA ASN A 29 5.85 -8.03 -16.86
C ASN A 29 6.47 -6.82 -17.57
N SER A 30 6.75 -5.75 -16.83
CA SER A 30 7.46 -4.57 -17.35
C SER A 30 8.98 -4.66 -17.17
N GLY A 31 9.52 -5.81 -16.72
CA GLY A 31 10.94 -6.06 -16.50
C GLY A 31 11.49 -5.53 -15.18
N GLY A 32 10.62 -5.07 -14.26
CA GLY A 32 11.01 -4.66 -12.92
C GLY A 32 11.19 -5.85 -11.97
N ARG A 33 11.95 -5.64 -10.92
CA ARG A 33 12.08 -6.54 -9.77
C ARG A 33 11.15 -6.06 -8.67
N VAL A 34 10.61 -6.97 -7.87
CA VAL A 34 9.64 -6.62 -6.82
C VAL A 34 10.07 -7.17 -5.48
N ARG A 35 10.03 -6.32 -4.46
CA ARG A 35 10.06 -6.66 -3.04
C ARG A 35 8.71 -6.35 -2.43
N VAL A 36 8.15 -7.29 -1.67
CA VAL A 36 6.85 -7.14 -1.01
C VAL A 36 7.04 -7.14 0.50
N LEU A 37 6.51 -6.11 1.17
CA LEU A 37 6.41 -6.05 2.63
C LEU A 37 4.95 -6.21 3.05
N SER A 38 4.65 -7.21 3.86
CA SER A 38 3.30 -7.48 4.38
C SER A 38 3.36 -8.23 5.71
N ARG A 39 2.33 -8.07 6.54
CA ARG A 39 2.20 -8.78 7.84
C ARG A 39 1.63 -10.18 7.71
N ASP A 40 0.93 -10.47 6.63
CA ASP A 40 0.24 -11.74 6.40
C ASP A 40 1.19 -12.73 5.72
N GLU A 41 1.83 -13.56 6.53
CA GLU A 41 2.81 -14.56 6.08
C GLU A 41 2.19 -15.54 5.08
N GLY A 42 0.97 -16.04 5.35
CA GLY A 42 0.29 -16.99 4.46
C GLY A 42 0.10 -16.42 3.06
N LYS A 43 -0.41 -15.17 2.96
CA LYS A 43 -0.57 -14.51 1.66
C LYS A 43 0.77 -14.16 1.00
N LEU A 44 1.84 -13.93 1.76
CA LEU A 44 3.17 -13.75 1.19
C LEU A 44 3.68 -15.04 0.55
N ILE A 45 3.47 -16.18 1.20
CA ILE A 45 3.84 -17.51 0.67
C ILE A 45 3.04 -17.80 -0.61
N ASP A 46 1.72 -17.59 -0.62
CA ASP A 46 0.88 -17.76 -1.80
C ASP A 46 1.36 -16.86 -2.96
N LEU A 47 1.70 -15.61 -2.65
CA LEU A 47 2.21 -14.66 -3.65
C LEU A 47 3.57 -15.11 -4.19
N LYS A 48 4.45 -15.63 -3.35
CA LYS A 48 5.77 -16.15 -3.74
C LYS A 48 5.64 -17.42 -4.60
N GLN A 49 4.67 -18.27 -4.33
CA GLN A 49 4.37 -19.43 -5.18
C GLN A 49 3.89 -18.98 -6.56
N LYS A 50 3.07 -17.93 -6.62
CA LYS A 50 2.57 -17.37 -7.89
C LYS A 50 3.65 -16.62 -8.68
N TYR A 51 4.57 -15.95 -8.02
CA TYR A 51 5.66 -15.16 -8.60
C TYR A 51 6.99 -15.53 -7.91
N PRO A 52 7.65 -16.63 -8.32
CA PRO A 52 8.84 -17.14 -7.62
C PRO A 52 10.03 -16.17 -7.56
N GLU A 53 10.10 -15.20 -8.48
CA GLU A 53 11.19 -14.23 -8.61
C GLU A 53 11.13 -13.08 -7.61
N ILE A 54 10.00 -12.82 -6.92
CA ILE A 54 9.89 -11.69 -6.00
C ILE A 54 10.67 -11.91 -4.70
N GLU A 55 11.08 -10.83 -4.08
CA GLU A 55 11.57 -10.81 -2.70
C GLU A 55 10.37 -10.61 -1.75
N ILE A 56 10.24 -11.41 -0.70
CA ILE A 56 9.20 -11.25 0.32
C ILE A 56 9.81 -10.91 1.67
N LEU A 57 9.19 -9.98 2.38
CA LEU A 57 9.52 -9.62 3.76
C LEU A 57 8.24 -9.68 4.58
N ASN A 58 8.25 -10.49 5.63
CA ASN A 58 7.18 -10.47 6.63
C ASN A 58 7.50 -9.38 7.65
N GLY A 59 6.62 -8.36 7.75
CA GLY A 59 6.85 -7.24 8.65
C GLY A 59 5.73 -6.21 8.65
N ASP A 60 5.79 -5.30 9.64
CA ASP A 60 4.83 -4.22 9.85
C ASP A 60 5.41 -2.88 9.38
N ILE A 61 4.70 -2.19 8.47
CA ILE A 61 5.06 -0.83 8.06
C ILE A 61 5.16 0.17 9.22
N ALA A 62 4.53 -0.14 10.35
CA ALA A 62 4.60 0.68 11.55
C ALA A 62 5.90 0.45 12.37
N ASP A 63 6.71 -0.53 12.00
CA ASP A 63 8.06 -0.72 12.52
C ASP A 63 9.06 -0.01 11.60
N TRP A 64 9.72 1.00 12.14
CA TRP A 64 10.66 1.82 11.37
C TRP A 64 11.87 1.03 10.86
N PHE A 65 12.36 0.08 11.68
CA PHE A 65 13.52 -0.73 11.29
C PHE A 65 13.18 -1.71 10.16
N GLU A 66 12.02 -2.35 10.22
CA GLU A 66 11.55 -3.26 9.15
C GLU A 66 11.33 -2.50 7.85
N VAL A 67 10.75 -1.29 7.91
CA VAL A 67 10.62 -0.40 6.74
C VAL A 67 11.99 -0.02 6.19
N LYS A 68 12.94 0.35 7.04
CA LYS A 68 14.31 0.68 6.62
C LYS A 68 14.98 -0.47 5.88
N GLN A 69 14.81 -1.71 6.36
CA GLN A 69 15.32 -2.89 5.65
C GLN A 69 14.61 -3.10 4.31
N ALA A 70 13.30 -2.95 4.28
CA ALA A 70 12.52 -3.10 3.06
C ALA A 70 12.86 -2.06 1.98
N MET A 71 13.24 -0.85 2.38
CA MET A 71 13.57 0.28 1.49
C MET A 71 15.00 0.21 0.89
N LYS A 72 15.88 -0.67 1.38
CA LYS A 72 17.27 -0.74 0.89
C LYS A 72 17.36 -1.04 -0.61
N GLY A 73 18.00 -0.15 -1.36
CA GLY A 73 18.27 -0.29 -2.80
C GLY A 73 17.02 -0.27 -3.67
N VAL A 74 15.93 0.35 -3.19
CA VAL A 74 14.65 0.45 -3.89
C VAL A 74 14.64 1.69 -4.77
N ASN A 75 14.18 1.54 -6.01
CA ASN A 75 14.06 2.63 -6.98
C ASN A 75 12.69 3.29 -6.99
N GLY A 76 11.66 2.62 -6.48
CA GLY A 76 10.32 3.18 -6.37
C GLY A 76 9.45 2.41 -5.38
N VAL A 77 8.49 3.11 -4.78
CA VAL A 77 7.60 2.53 -3.77
C VAL A 77 6.15 2.66 -4.19
N PHE A 78 5.43 1.55 -4.13
CA PHE A 78 3.98 1.50 -4.18
C PHE A 78 3.45 1.18 -2.78
N HIS A 79 2.99 2.21 -2.08
CA HIS A 79 2.53 2.10 -0.71
C HIS A 79 1.02 1.82 -0.65
N LEU A 80 0.66 0.51 -0.62
CA LEU A 80 -0.71 0.04 -0.60
C LEU A 80 -1.15 -0.46 0.79
N ALA A 81 -0.21 -0.72 1.70
CA ALA A 81 -0.51 -1.21 3.03
C ALA A 81 -1.33 -0.18 3.81
N ALA A 82 -2.49 -0.58 4.30
CA ALA A 82 -3.37 0.27 5.11
C ALA A 82 -4.43 -0.56 5.85
N SER A 83 -4.92 -0.04 6.98
CA SER A 83 -6.20 -0.44 7.54
C SER A 83 -7.32 0.22 6.73
N LYS A 84 -8.18 -0.57 6.07
CA LYS A 84 -9.16 -0.07 5.07
C LYS A 84 -10.63 -0.21 5.47
N HIS A 85 -10.93 -0.94 6.53
CA HIS A 85 -12.30 -1.20 6.96
C HIS A 85 -12.83 -0.04 7.81
N VAL A 86 -13.72 0.77 7.24
CA VAL A 86 -14.27 2.00 7.88
C VAL A 86 -14.87 1.70 9.25
N GLY A 87 -15.80 0.74 9.35
CA GLY A 87 -16.45 0.41 10.63
C GLY A 87 -15.50 -0.19 11.68
N LEU A 88 -14.43 -0.87 11.26
CA LEU A 88 -13.40 -1.36 12.18
C LEU A 88 -12.47 -0.23 12.64
N ALA A 89 -12.16 0.72 11.77
CA ALA A 89 -11.32 1.87 12.09
C ALA A 89 -11.88 2.69 13.25
N GLU A 90 -13.20 2.84 13.34
CA GLU A 90 -13.87 3.52 14.45
C GLU A 90 -13.70 2.78 15.80
N LYS A 91 -13.57 1.46 15.76
CA LYS A 91 -13.37 0.61 16.94
C LYS A 91 -11.90 0.42 17.31
N THR A 92 -11.01 0.50 16.35
CA THR A 92 -9.58 0.27 16.50
C THR A 92 -8.75 1.48 16.04
N VAL A 93 -9.05 2.64 16.62
CA VAL A 93 -8.46 3.94 16.26
C VAL A 93 -6.94 3.90 16.29
N ARG A 94 -6.36 3.37 17.38
CA ARG A 94 -4.91 3.26 17.56
C ARG A 94 -4.25 2.47 16.42
N GLU A 95 -4.81 1.31 16.08
CA GLU A 95 -4.26 0.45 15.03
C GLU A 95 -4.41 1.10 13.64
N THR A 96 -5.50 1.85 13.43
CA THR A 96 -5.70 2.61 12.21
C THR A 96 -4.67 3.72 12.06
N ILE A 97 -4.42 4.51 13.11
CA ILE A 97 -3.37 5.55 13.12
C ILE A 97 -1.99 4.91 12.91
N LYS A 98 -1.69 3.83 13.66
CA LYS A 98 -0.43 3.10 13.55
C LYS A 98 -0.16 2.65 12.11
N SER A 99 -1.14 2.03 11.47
CA SER A 99 -1.00 1.53 10.10
C SER A 99 -0.99 2.66 9.06
N ASN A 100 -2.01 3.55 9.08
CA ASN A 100 -2.24 4.49 7.98
C ASN A 100 -1.40 5.77 8.08
N THR A 101 -1.06 6.19 9.30
CA THR A 101 -0.32 7.45 9.52
C THR A 101 1.14 7.17 9.85
N ILE A 102 1.41 6.41 10.93
CA ILE A 102 2.80 6.12 11.35
C ILE A 102 3.50 5.24 10.31
N GLY A 103 2.83 4.20 9.79
CA GLY A 103 3.40 3.36 8.73
C GLY A 103 3.74 4.15 7.47
N SER A 104 2.90 5.11 7.09
CA SER A 104 3.21 6.01 5.96
C SER A 104 4.37 6.94 6.29
N LEU A 105 4.43 7.48 7.50
CA LEU A 105 5.55 8.31 7.95
C LEU A 105 6.87 7.55 7.88
N ASN A 106 6.91 6.30 8.35
CA ASN A 106 8.12 5.47 8.29
C ASN A 106 8.62 5.27 6.84
N ILE A 107 7.70 5.07 5.87
CA ILE A 107 8.07 4.98 4.45
C ILE A 107 8.68 6.31 3.97
N LEU A 108 8.07 7.43 4.33
CA LEU A 108 8.52 8.75 3.90
C LEU A 108 9.86 9.15 4.55
N GLU A 109 10.07 8.86 5.84
CA GLU A 109 11.34 9.11 6.53
C GLU A 109 12.51 8.31 5.93
N ASN A 110 12.23 7.14 5.36
CA ASN A 110 13.23 6.33 4.66
C ASN A 110 13.35 6.66 3.16
N SER A 111 12.79 7.78 2.69
CA SER A 111 12.81 8.18 1.27
C SER A 111 14.03 8.98 0.83
N PHE A 112 15.00 9.21 1.72
CA PHE A 112 16.20 9.99 1.39
C PHE A 112 17.34 9.14 0.79
N ASP A 113 17.03 7.98 0.22
CA ASP A 113 17.98 7.16 -0.54
C ASP A 113 18.19 7.77 -1.94
N LYS A 114 19.43 7.77 -2.42
CA LYS A 114 19.83 8.40 -3.69
C LYS A 114 19.20 7.78 -4.94
N ASP A 115 18.85 6.50 -4.86
CA ASP A 115 18.34 5.75 -6.01
C ASP A 115 16.81 5.77 -6.08
N LEU A 116 16.13 6.36 -5.11
CA LEU A 116 14.67 6.41 -5.05
C LEU A 116 14.14 7.49 -5.99
N GLU A 117 13.28 7.09 -6.93
CA GLU A 117 12.70 7.99 -7.95
C GLU A 117 11.31 8.48 -7.58
N PHE A 118 10.51 7.61 -6.95
CA PHE A 118 9.13 7.95 -6.59
C PHE A 118 8.57 7.16 -5.40
N ILE A 119 7.56 7.74 -4.77
CA ILE A 119 6.66 7.05 -3.83
C ILE A 119 5.22 7.34 -4.23
N ILE A 120 4.45 6.29 -4.53
CA ILE A 120 3.02 6.38 -4.80
C ILE A 120 2.24 5.83 -3.61
N GLY A 121 1.49 6.70 -2.93
CA GLY A 121 0.61 6.34 -1.82
C GLY A 121 -0.84 6.20 -2.26
N ILE A 122 -1.53 5.20 -1.71
CA ILE A 122 -2.94 4.97 -1.98
C ILE A 122 -3.81 5.64 -0.91
N SER A 123 -4.67 6.55 -1.36
CA SER A 123 -5.66 7.25 -0.54
C SER A 123 -7.09 6.89 -0.96
N THR A 124 -8.06 7.67 -0.52
CA THR A 124 -9.50 7.40 -0.66
C THR A 124 -10.27 8.69 -0.89
N ASP A 125 -11.45 8.57 -1.51
CA ASP A 125 -12.46 9.62 -1.59
C ASP A 125 -12.88 10.15 -0.20
N LYS A 126 -12.83 9.29 0.83
CA LYS A 126 -13.18 9.63 2.22
C LYS A 126 -12.20 10.59 2.90
N ALA A 127 -11.01 10.81 2.32
CA ALA A 127 -10.08 11.84 2.75
C ALA A 127 -10.49 13.26 2.29
N ALA A 128 -11.37 13.37 1.28
CA ALA A 128 -11.89 14.66 0.79
C ALA A 128 -12.96 15.24 1.71
N GLN A 129 -13.86 14.38 2.24
CA GLN A 129 -14.86 14.75 3.22
C GLN A 129 -14.76 13.80 4.41
N VAL A 130 -13.99 14.25 5.40
CA VAL A 130 -13.67 13.41 6.57
C VAL A 130 -14.90 13.33 7.48
N ALA A 131 -15.47 12.13 7.59
CA ALA A 131 -16.56 11.82 8.50
C ALA A 131 -16.18 10.80 9.59
N GLY A 132 -14.93 10.29 9.60
CA GLY A 132 -14.51 9.28 10.57
C GLY A 132 -13.00 9.02 10.55
N VAL A 133 -12.56 8.12 11.42
CA VAL A 133 -11.14 7.79 11.69
C VAL A 133 -10.39 7.37 10.43
N TYR A 134 -11.02 6.53 9.59
CA TYR A 134 -10.38 6.08 8.35
C TYR A 134 -10.05 7.26 7.42
N GLY A 135 -11.03 8.12 7.13
CA GLY A 135 -10.84 9.32 6.30
C GLY A 135 -9.79 10.26 6.90
N ALA A 136 -9.85 10.51 8.21
CA ALA A 136 -8.89 11.34 8.93
C ALA A 136 -7.46 10.81 8.82
N SER A 137 -7.26 9.51 9.04
CA SER A 137 -5.93 8.87 8.96
C SER A 137 -5.34 8.97 7.55
N LYS A 138 -6.18 8.85 6.51
CA LYS A 138 -5.74 9.00 5.12
C LYS A 138 -5.46 10.46 4.75
N LEU A 139 -6.24 11.41 5.25
CA LEU A 139 -5.93 12.83 5.09
C LEU A 139 -4.58 13.19 5.72
N LEU A 140 -4.28 12.68 6.93
CA LEU A 140 -2.98 12.88 7.57
C LEU A 140 -1.84 12.29 6.73
N MET A 141 -2.02 11.09 6.20
CA MET A 141 -1.06 10.50 5.25
C MET A 141 -0.81 11.45 4.05
N GLU A 142 -1.86 11.99 3.43
CA GLU A 142 -1.70 12.91 2.29
C GLU A 142 -0.93 14.18 2.67
N ARG A 143 -1.16 14.71 3.88
CA ARG A 143 -0.42 15.89 4.37
C ARG A 143 1.06 15.58 4.59
N LEU A 144 1.38 14.39 5.08
CA LEU A 144 2.76 13.91 5.18
C LEU A 144 3.42 13.83 3.80
N PHE A 145 2.77 13.26 2.79
CA PHE A 145 3.29 13.22 1.41
C PHE A 145 3.61 14.64 0.90
N THR A 146 2.68 15.59 1.06
CA THR A 146 2.88 16.98 0.66
C THR A 146 4.05 17.66 1.41
N GLN A 147 4.26 17.31 2.68
CA GLN A 147 5.39 17.79 3.46
C GLN A 147 6.72 17.24 2.93
N PHE A 148 6.78 15.92 2.67
CA PHE A 148 8.01 15.28 2.19
C PHE A 148 8.38 15.66 0.76
N GLU A 149 7.41 15.92 -0.11
CA GLU A 149 7.64 16.50 -1.44
C GLU A 149 8.43 17.81 -1.38
N ARG A 150 8.18 18.64 -0.33
CA ARG A 150 8.93 19.88 -0.11
C ARG A 150 10.32 19.66 0.51
N LEU A 151 10.44 18.64 1.36
CA LEU A 151 11.69 18.32 2.06
C LEU A 151 12.69 17.57 1.18
N ASN A 152 12.20 16.80 0.23
CA ASN A 152 13.00 15.97 -0.68
C ASN A 152 12.45 16.08 -2.11
N PRO A 153 12.73 17.20 -2.82
CA PRO A 153 12.18 17.47 -4.15
C PRO A 153 12.75 16.55 -5.26
N ASP A 154 13.78 15.77 -4.97
CA ASP A 154 14.40 14.85 -5.92
C ASP A 154 13.58 13.56 -6.10
N VAL A 155 12.66 13.27 -5.19
CA VAL A 155 11.74 12.14 -5.24
C VAL A 155 10.34 12.61 -5.63
N ASP A 156 9.70 11.90 -6.56
CA ASP A 156 8.34 12.20 -7.01
C ASP A 156 7.31 11.56 -6.06
N TYR A 157 6.68 12.37 -5.21
CA TYR A 157 5.66 11.93 -4.25
C TYR A 157 4.27 12.08 -4.85
N ARG A 158 3.55 10.97 -5.00
CA ARG A 158 2.20 10.96 -5.59
C ARG A 158 1.20 10.26 -4.71
N ILE A 159 -0.03 10.76 -4.78
CA ILE A 159 -1.18 10.16 -4.11
C ILE A 159 -2.24 9.84 -5.15
N VAL A 160 -2.76 8.62 -5.06
CA VAL A 160 -3.90 8.18 -5.85
C VAL A 160 -5.09 8.01 -4.93
N ARG A 161 -6.12 8.84 -5.10
CA ARG A 161 -7.42 8.66 -4.47
C ARG A 161 -8.32 7.81 -5.35
N TYR A 162 -8.98 6.84 -4.76
CA TYR A 162 -10.06 6.10 -5.42
C TYR A 162 -11.23 5.86 -4.45
N GLY A 163 -12.40 5.58 -5.00
CA GLY A 163 -13.58 5.21 -4.25
C GLY A 163 -13.62 3.72 -3.90
N ASN A 164 -14.80 3.12 -3.92
CA ASN A 164 -14.97 1.71 -3.63
C ASN A 164 -14.42 0.85 -4.78
N VAL A 165 -13.52 -0.07 -4.45
CA VAL A 165 -12.96 -1.01 -5.44
C VAL A 165 -13.91 -2.19 -5.59
N LEU A 166 -14.40 -2.39 -6.81
CA LEU A 166 -15.30 -3.48 -7.15
C LEU A 166 -14.65 -4.84 -6.85
N TYR A 167 -15.44 -5.77 -6.30
CA TYR A 167 -15.01 -7.13 -5.93
C TYR A 167 -13.83 -7.21 -4.94
N SER A 168 -13.40 -6.10 -4.33
CA SER A 168 -12.40 -6.19 -3.26
C SER A 168 -12.98 -6.92 -2.04
N THR A 169 -12.12 -7.59 -1.27
CA THR A 169 -12.49 -8.32 -0.06
C THR A 169 -13.34 -7.45 0.87
N GLY A 170 -14.55 -7.91 1.20
CA GLY A 170 -15.52 -7.20 2.02
C GLY A 170 -16.29 -6.07 1.30
N SER A 171 -16.16 -5.95 -0.04
CA SER A 171 -16.97 -5.01 -0.84
C SER A 171 -18.44 -5.44 -0.87
N VAL A 172 -19.32 -4.48 -1.19
CA VAL A 172 -20.78 -4.72 -1.32
C VAL A 172 -21.05 -5.85 -2.31
N LEU A 173 -20.35 -5.89 -3.43
CA LEU A 173 -20.54 -6.93 -4.44
C LEU A 173 -20.11 -8.33 -3.95
N CYS A 174 -19.03 -8.42 -3.17
CA CYS A 174 -18.66 -9.70 -2.52
C CYS A 174 -19.74 -10.15 -1.55
N LYS A 175 -20.25 -9.25 -0.72
CA LYS A 175 -21.34 -9.55 0.22
C LYS A 175 -22.61 -9.97 -0.50
N TRP A 176 -22.99 -9.27 -1.56
CA TRP A 176 -24.15 -9.68 -2.37
C TRP A 176 -23.97 -11.04 -3.00
N LYS A 177 -22.79 -11.35 -3.57
CA LYS A 177 -22.53 -12.68 -4.13
C LYS A 177 -22.63 -13.78 -3.09
N GLU A 178 -22.14 -13.56 -1.87
CA GLU A 178 -22.26 -14.49 -0.74
C GLU A 178 -23.74 -14.72 -0.36
N HIS A 179 -24.56 -13.66 -0.35
CA HIS A 179 -25.98 -13.74 -0.05
C HIS A 179 -26.80 -14.34 -1.21
N MET A 180 -26.41 -14.10 -2.45
CA MET A 180 -27.09 -14.66 -3.63
C MET A 180 -26.80 -16.15 -3.86
N GLY A 181 -25.74 -16.70 -3.27
CA GLY A 181 -25.45 -18.15 -3.25
C GLY A 181 -26.28 -18.95 -2.25
N GLY A 182 -27.01 -18.29 -1.35
CA GLY A 182 -27.94 -18.87 -0.40
C GLY A 182 -29.36 -18.46 -0.76
N HIS A 183 -30.09 -19.34 -1.40
CA HIS A 183 -31.53 -19.34 -1.70
C HIS A 183 -32.23 -17.97 -1.73
N TYR A 184 -32.64 -17.56 -2.91
CA TYR A 184 -33.80 -16.71 -3.08
C TYR A 184 -35.07 -17.52 -2.78
N PRO A 185 -36.04 -16.93 -2.05
CA PRO A 185 -37.36 -17.52 -1.96
C PRO A 185 -38.07 -17.51 -3.32
#